data_d0affb00666ed1dabc1a0875ad2f76bc
#
_entry.id   d0affb00666ed1dabc1a0875ad2f76bc
#
_cell.length_a   1.000
_cell.length_b   1.000
_cell.length_c   1.000
_cell.angle_alpha   90.00
_cell.angle_beta   90.00
_cell.angle_gamma   90.00
#
_symmetry.space_group_name_H-M   'P 1'
#
loop_
_entity.id
_entity.type
_entity.pdbx_description
1 polymer ?
#
loop_
_entity_poly.entity_id
_entity_poly.type
_entity_poly.pdbx_seq_one_letter_code
_entity_poly.pdbx_strand_id
1 'polypeptide(L)'
;KVYRLRSDTDNDFTGVPTADFIQYGYSDGDSLLGSGDGIMTGYDPGAVTYSYANISGQSYKANKTYDGTTSTATATFGTASLTSVNGLSSSVSATLSGATLSYDDANFNNNSKTITGSGAWTVTSPTHTRHNTVYGLTGGTQSITGTRISKAQITASGSREYDATTEAAASDITLSGLIGSENLTLSGTGSIASANVFDGPNFSITQGTIAITDGTGLASNYNLNMGNLTITAKPVDVSGSRSYDATTDADSSILSIGGLVGFETLKLSDQEL
;
A
#
# COMPACT_ATOMS: atom_id res chain seq x y z
N LYS A 1 -34.36 -17.23 34.84
CA LYS A 1 -34.96 -16.26 35.80
C LYS A 1 -34.72 -14.86 35.27
N VAL A 2 -35.69 -13.97 35.48
CA VAL A 2 -35.58 -12.57 35.08
C VAL A 2 -35.60 -11.72 36.34
N TYR A 3 -34.59 -10.88 36.48
CA TYR A 3 -34.47 -9.96 37.61
C TYR A 3 -34.78 -8.56 37.09
N ARG A 4 -35.69 -7.85 37.80
CA ARG A 4 -36.00 -6.45 37.45
C ARG A 4 -35.44 -5.54 38.54
N LEU A 5 -34.64 -4.56 38.10
CA LEU A 5 -34.25 -3.45 38.97
C LEU A 5 -35.36 -2.40 38.96
N ARG A 6 -35.78 -1.97 40.17
CA ARG A 6 -36.96 -1.13 40.34
C ARG A 6 -36.76 0.36 40.06
N SER A 7 -35.54 0.80 39.91
CA SER A 7 -35.22 2.21 39.70
C SER A 7 -34.76 2.46 38.28
N ASP A 8 -35.29 3.48 37.66
CA ASP A 8 -34.86 4.01 36.37
C ASP A 8 -33.49 4.68 36.45
N THR A 9 -32.98 4.91 37.67
CA THR A 9 -31.66 5.50 37.92
C THR A 9 -30.67 4.49 38.50
N ASP A 10 -31.12 3.25 38.78
CA ASP A 10 -30.28 2.24 39.43
C ASP A 10 -29.47 1.46 38.39
N ASN A 11 -28.17 1.66 38.43
CA ASN A 11 -27.18 0.94 37.61
C ASN A 11 -26.24 0.07 38.44
N ASP A 12 -26.58 -0.14 39.71
CA ASP A 12 -25.79 -0.99 40.61
C ASP A 12 -26.23 -2.45 40.48
N PHE A 13 -25.38 -3.24 39.87
CA PHE A 13 -25.54 -4.68 39.68
C PHE A 13 -24.81 -5.50 40.75
N THR A 14 -24.33 -4.88 41.83
CA THR A 14 -23.62 -5.59 42.88
C THR A 14 -24.54 -6.60 43.58
N GLY A 15 -24.10 -7.86 43.66
CA GLY A 15 -24.87 -8.94 44.28
C GLY A 15 -25.92 -9.60 43.37
N VAL A 16 -26.05 -9.19 42.13
CA VAL A 16 -26.90 -9.89 41.17
C VAL A 16 -26.13 -11.07 40.56
N PRO A 17 -26.76 -12.28 40.46
CA PRO A 17 -26.11 -13.41 39.81
C PRO A 17 -25.69 -13.09 38.36
N THR A 18 -24.69 -13.81 37.85
CA THR A 18 -24.28 -13.68 36.46
C THR A 18 -25.47 -13.86 35.52
N ALA A 19 -25.79 -12.86 34.74
CA ALA A 19 -26.94 -12.86 33.86
C ALA A 19 -26.50 -13.19 32.41
N ASP A 20 -27.34 -13.92 31.69
CA ASP A 20 -27.12 -14.23 30.29
C ASP A 20 -27.34 -12.99 29.38
N PHE A 21 -28.18 -12.05 29.86
CA PHE A 21 -28.41 -10.77 29.19
C PHE A 21 -28.83 -9.66 30.16
N ILE A 22 -28.60 -8.40 29.72
CA ILE A 22 -29.15 -7.21 30.41
C ILE A 22 -29.94 -6.40 29.39
N GLN A 23 -31.18 -6.05 29.74
CA GLN A 23 -32.04 -5.20 28.91
C GLN A 23 -32.26 -3.86 29.60
N TYR A 24 -31.79 -2.80 28.98
CA TYR A 24 -31.95 -1.43 29.46
C TYR A 24 -33.22 -0.76 28.91
N GLY A 25 -33.68 0.27 29.59
CA GLY A 25 -34.87 1.04 29.18
C GLY A 25 -36.13 0.17 29.09
N TYR A 26 -36.22 -0.87 29.89
CA TYR A 26 -37.36 -1.77 29.92
C TYR A 26 -38.55 -1.10 30.59
N SER A 27 -39.70 -1.17 29.95
CA SER A 27 -41.00 -0.78 30.51
C SER A 27 -41.93 -2.00 30.61
N ASP A 28 -42.93 -1.92 31.48
CA ASP A 28 -43.93 -3.00 31.60
C ASP A 28 -44.64 -3.19 30.25
N GLY A 29 -44.63 -4.42 29.75
CA GLY A 29 -45.19 -4.78 28.45
C GLY A 29 -44.18 -4.93 27.33
N ASP A 30 -42.91 -4.53 27.53
CA ASP A 30 -41.85 -4.76 26.53
C ASP A 30 -41.54 -6.25 26.39
N SER A 31 -41.23 -6.66 25.18
CA SER A 31 -40.78 -8.01 24.90
C SER A 31 -39.34 -8.23 25.41
N LEU A 32 -39.09 -9.42 25.94
CA LEU A 32 -37.72 -9.84 26.30
C LEU A 32 -36.92 -10.02 25.03
N LEU A 33 -35.74 -9.39 25.00
CA LEU A 33 -34.83 -9.42 23.84
C LEU A 33 -33.77 -10.52 23.98
N GLY A 34 -33.61 -11.11 25.15
CA GLY A 34 -32.67 -12.18 25.43
C GLY A 34 -33.32 -13.46 25.91
N SER A 35 -32.59 -14.57 25.91
CA SER A 35 -32.97 -15.85 26.47
C SER A 35 -32.04 -16.26 27.61
N GLY A 36 -32.55 -17.02 28.59
CA GLY A 36 -31.80 -17.41 29.78
C GLY A 36 -32.13 -16.56 31.00
N ASP A 37 -31.19 -16.42 31.92
CA ASP A 37 -31.32 -15.56 33.09
C ASP A 37 -30.96 -14.11 32.73
N GLY A 38 -31.88 -13.19 32.87
CA GLY A 38 -31.73 -11.80 32.43
C GLY A 38 -31.98 -10.76 33.50
N ILE A 39 -31.36 -9.62 33.38
CA ILE A 39 -31.60 -8.42 34.17
C ILE A 39 -32.33 -7.41 33.28
N MET A 40 -33.43 -6.86 33.79
CA MET A 40 -34.16 -5.77 33.15
C MET A 40 -34.06 -4.53 34.02
N THR A 41 -33.75 -3.39 33.41
CA THR A 41 -33.67 -2.10 34.10
C THR A 41 -34.37 -1.03 33.29
N GLY A 42 -35.12 -0.17 33.97
CA GLY A 42 -35.69 1.05 33.36
C GLY A 42 -34.62 2.11 33.06
N TYR A 43 -33.43 1.92 33.60
CA TYR A 43 -32.30 2.83 33.25
C TYR A 43 -31.97 2.75 31.77
N ASP A 44 -32.03 3.89 31.10
CA ASP A 44 -31.56 4.05 29.75
C ASP A 44 -30.19 4.79 29.82
N PRO A 45 -29.07 4.12 29.50
CA PRO A 45 -27.77 4.76 29.54
C PRO A 45 -27.61 5.86 28.50
N GLY A 46 -28.65 6.11 27.69
CA GLY A 46 -28.61 7.05 26.60
C GLY A 46 -27.67 6.60 25.45
N ALA A 47 -27.42 7.48 24.54
CA ALA A 47 -26.42 7.26 23.51
C ALA A 47 -25.02 7.23 24.15
N VAL A 48 -24.44 6.06 24.21
CA VAL A 48 -23.11 5.89 24.81
C VAL A 48 -22.08 6.49 23.86
N THR A 49 -21.41 7.54 24.30
CA THR A 49 -20.36 8.18 23.54
C THR A 49 -19.05 7.47 23.83
N TYR A 50 -18.46 6.86 22.81
CA TYR A 50 -17.14 6.28 22.90
C TYR A 50 -16.09 7.29 22.48
N SER A 51 -15.04 7.46 23.29
CA SER A 51 -13.85 8.16 22.84
C SER A 51 -12.82 7.14 22.32
N TYR A 52 -12.01 7.50 21.34
CA TYR A 52 -10.92 6.64 20.87
C TYR A 52 -9.88 6.33 21.96
N ALA A 53 -9.81 7.11 23.01
CA ALA A 53 -8.97 6.84 24.17
C ALA A 53 -9.33 5.51 24.86
N ASN A 54 -10.54 5.02 24.65
CA ASN A 54 -11.04 3.75 25.21
C ASN A 54 -10.88 2.58 24.22
N ILE A 55 -10.35 2.78 23.03
CA ILE A 55 -9.99 1.70 22.11
C ILE A 55 -8.67 1.12 22.58
N SER A 56 -8.74 0.02 23.32
CA SER A 56 -7.55 -0.70 23.74
C SER A 56 -7.09 -1.67 22.65
N GLY A 57 -5.80 -1.66 22.42
CA GLY A 57 -5.14 -2.66 21.62
C GLY A 57 -4.54 -2.13 20.30
N GLN A 58 -3.43 -2.72 19.93
CA GLN A 58 -2.69 -2.43 18.68
C GLN A 58 -3.42 -2.88 17.40
N SER A 59 -4.58 -3.52 17.54
CA SER A 59 -5.31 -4.14 16.44
C SER A 59 -6.13 -3.16 15.59
N TYR A 60 -6.46 -1.99 16.11
CA TYR A 60 -7.27 -1.00 15.37
C TYR A 60 -6.39 0.03 14.64
N LYS A 61 -5.42 -0.46 13.90
CA LYS A 61 -4.58 0.41 13.07
C LYS A 61 -5.02 0.30 11.61
N ALA A 62 -5.21 1.41 10.95
CA ALA A 62 -5.39 1.43 9.51
C ALA A 62 -4.02 1.43 8.83
N ASN A 63 -3.80 0.48 7.95
CA ASN A 63 -2.56 0.37 7.21
C ASN A 63 -2.86 0.39 5.71
N LYS A 64 -2.08 1.13 4.95
CA LYS A 64 -2.15 1.12 3.49
C LYS A 64 -0.76 1.21 2.87
N THR A 65 -0.68 0.97 1.57
CA THR A 65 0.48 1.33 0.75
C THR A 65 0.31 2.77 0.27
N TYR A 66 1.41 3.46 0.08
CA TYR A 66 1.44 4.83 -0.46
C TYR A 66 0.67 4.90 -1.78
N ASP A 67 -0.26 5.83 -1.86
CA ASP A 67 -1.13 6.09 -3.01
C ASP A 67 -1.27 7.58 -3.33
N GLY A 68 -0.42 8.43 -2.71
CA GLY A 68 -0.42 9.88 -2.90
C GLY A 68 -1.56 10.61 -2.19
N THR A 69 -2.41 9.91 -1.41
CA THR A 69 -3.59 10.52 -0.78
C THR A 69 -3.59 10.36 0.74
N THR A 70 -4.37 11.21 1.41
CA THR A 70 -4.68 11.07 2.84
C THR A 70 -5.92 10.19 3.08
N SER A 71 -6.57 9.70 2.03
CA SER A 71 -7.76 8.87 2.12
C SER A 71 -7.50 7.54 2.81
N THR A 72 -8.44 7.07 3.61
CA THR A 72 -8.45 5.74 4.22
C THR A 72 -9.20 4.70 3.38
N ALA A 73 -9.65 5.04 2.18
CA ALA A 73 -10.47 4.16 1.33
C ALA A 73 -9.75 2.84 0.97
N THR A 74 -8.42 2.87 0.83
CA THR A 74 -7.58 1.69 0.53
C THR A 74 -6.96 1.07 1.78
N ALA A 75 -7.25 1.60 2.97
CA ALA A 75 -6.65 1.13 4.21
C ALA A 75 -7.33 -0.15 4.70
N THR A 76 -6.52 -1.08 5.21
CA THR A 76 -7.01 -2.24 5.95
C THR A 76 -7.08 -1.88 7.42
N PHE A 77 -8.26 -1.96 7.98
CA PHE A 77 -8.49 -1.73 9.41
C PHE A 77 -8.36 -3.02 10.20
N GLY A 78 -7.75 -2.92 11.38
CA GLY A 78 -7.77 -3.99 12.37
C GLY A 78 -9.13 -4.06 13.09
N THR A 79 -9.24 -5.00 14.03
CA THR A 79 -10.43 -5.15 14.90
C THR A 79 -10.30 -4.25 16.11
N ALA A 80 -11.32 -3.45 16.41
CA ALA A 80 -11.40 -2.68 17.64
C ALA A 80 -12.05 -3.50 18.74
N SER A 81 -11.48 -3.45 19.94
CA SER A 81 -12.15 -3.88 21.17
C SER A 81 -12.26 -2.70 22.13
N LEU A 82 -13.44 -2.52 22.68
CA LEU A 82 -13.72 -1.48 23.67
C LEU A 82 -13.66 -2.11 25.06
N THR A 83 -12.86 -1.53 25.94
CA THR A 83 -12.61 -2.11 27.28
C THR A 83 -13.51 -1.56 28.37
N SER A 84 -14.17 -0.44 28.15
CA SER A 84 -15.10 0.14 29.11
C SER A 84 -16.12 1.01 28.38
N VAL A 85 -17.38 0.79 28.71
CA VAL A 85 -18.51 1.53 28.18
C VAL A 85 -19.37 1.92 29.37
N ASN A 86 -19.32 3.20 29.78
CA ASN A 86 -20.18 3.78 30.83
C ASN A 86 -20.52 2.83 31.98
N GLY A 87 -19.51 2.24 32.65
CA GLY A 87 -19.70 1.34 33.75
C GLY A 87 -19.93 -0.14 33.39
N LEU A 88 -19.99 -0.49 32.11
CA LEU A 88 -20.00 -1.89 31.68
C LEU A 88 -18.56 -2.42 31.71
N SER A 89 -18.32 -3.45 32.50
CA SER A 89 -16.98 -4.00 32.77
C SER A 89 -16.51 -5.05 31.75
N SER A 90 -17.21 -5.23 30.64
CA SER A 90 -16.87 -6.23 29.64
C SER A 90 -16.33 -5.59 28.38
N SER A 91 -15.32 -6.20 27.77
CA SER A 91 -14.84 -5.81 26.44
C SER A 91 -15.91 -6.11 25.38
N VAL A 92 -16.24 -5.14 24.57
CA VAL A 92 -17.18 -5.28 23.45
C VAL A 92 -16.43 -5.10 22.13
N SER A 93 -16.76 -5.94 21.16
CA SER A 93 -16.24 -5.78 19.81
C SER A 93 -16.95 -4.61 19.12
N ALA A 94 -16.19 -3.78 18.44
CA ALA A 94 -16.73 -2.65 17.69
C ALA A 94 -16.21 -2.65 16.25
N THR A 95 -17.11 -2.36 15.32
CA THR A 95 -16.79 -2.14 13.91
C THR A 95 -17.09 -0.70 13.53
N LEU A 96 -16.17 -0.06 12.83
CA LEU A 96 -16.39 1.28 12.31
C LEU A 96 -17.13 1.20 10.98
N SER A 97 -18.26 1.88 10.84
CA SER A 97 -19.01 1.96 9.61
C SER A 97 -19.37 3.42 9.28
N GLY A 98 -19.32 3.77 7.99
CA GLY A 98 -19.72 5.10 7.52
C GLY A 98 -18.84 6.25 7.98
N ALA A 99 -17.65 5.98 8.47
CA ALA A 99 -16.73 6.99 8.96
C ALA A 99 -16.02 7.73 7.82
N THR A 100 -15.89 9.05 8.00
CA THR A 100 -14.97 9.86 7.18
C THR A 100 -13.68 10.03 7.97
N LEU A 101 -12.66 9.31 7.57
CA LEU A 101 -11.35 9.32 8.20
C LEU A 101 -10.27 9.74 7.20
N SER A 102 -9.24 10.39 7.69
CA SER A 102 -8.07 10.77 6.90
C SER A 102 -6.78 10.65 7.69
N TYR A 103 -5.69 10.32 6.98
CA TYR A 103 -4.35 10.42 7.53
C TYR A 103 -3.92 11.87 7.68
N ASP A 104 -3.02 12.13 8.62
CA ASP A 104 -2.38 13.43 8.87
C ASP A 104 -1.60 13.96 7.66
N ASP A 105 -0.94 13.08 6.93
CA ASP A 105 -0.35 13.34 5.61
C ASP A 105 -0.29 12.05 4.78
N ALA A 106 -0.01 12.15 3.48
CA ALA A 106 0.00 11.02 2.57
C ALA A 106 1.30 10.20 2.58
N ASN A 107 2.40 10.73 3.16
CA ASN A 107 3.72 10.16 3.00
C ASN A 107 3.95 8.88 3.79
N PHE A 108 4.93 8.09 3.35
CA PHE A 108 5.42 6.91 4.05
C PHE A 108 5.77 7.23 5.50
N ASN A 109 5.27 6.41 6.41
CA ASN A 109 5.72 6.37 7.78
C ASN A 109 5.43 5.01 8.42
N ASN A 110 6.42 4.43 9.07
CA ASN A 110 6.36 3.04 9.49
C ASN A 110 5.59 2.78 10.79
N ASN A 111 5.25 3.80 11.61
CA ASN A 111 4.54 3.57 12.88
C ASN A 111 3.98 4.83 13.57
N SER A 112 4.01 5.98 12.94
CA SER A 112 3.65 7.24 13.61
C SER A 112 2.57 8.04 12.91
N LYS A 113 1.89 7.45 11.92
CA LYS A 113 0.74 8.10 11.27
C LYS A 113 -0.41 8.22 12.24
N THR A 114 -1.11 9.32 12.13
CA THR A 114 -2.35 9.59 12.84
C THR A 114 -3.51 9.62 11.87
N ILE A 115 -4.61 8.94 12.22
CA ILE A 115 -5.87 9.05 11.52
C ILE A 115 -6.79 9.92 12.36
N THR A 116 -7.42 10.87 11.73
CA THR A 116 -8.42 11.74 12.35
C THR A 116 -9.73 11.67 11.59
N GLY A 117 -10.82 11.92 12.27
CA GLY A 117 -12.14 11.98 11.66
C GLY A 117 -13.27 11.62 12.58
N SER A 118 -14.45 11.49 12.00
CA SER A 118 -15.68 11.15 12.69
C SER A 118 -16.37 9.99 11.95
N GLY A 119 -17.17 9.22 12.66
CA GLY A 119 -17.92 8.13 12.06
C GLY A 119 -18.87 7.46 13.05
N ALA A 120 -19.63 6.52 12.52
CA ALA A 120 -20.51 5.67 13.31
C ALA A 120 -19.82 4.36 13.65
N TRP A 121 -20.06 3.86 14.85
CA TRP A 121 -19.59 2.55 15.31
C TRP A 121 -20.76 1.60 15.41
N THR A 122 -20.62 0.41 14.87
CA THR A 122 -21.51 -0.70 15.21
C THR A 122 -20.89 -1.47 16.36
N VAL A 123 -21.58 -1.50 17.48
CA VAL A 123 -21.15 -2.22 18.67
C VAL A 123 -21.89 -3.55 18.72
N THR A 124 -21.14 -4.65 18.75
CA THR A 124 -21.69 -5.98 18.95
C THR A 124 -21.32 -6.45 20.34
N SER A 125 -22.31 -6.60 21.21
CA SER A 125 -22.12 -7.19 22.54
C SER A 125 -22.87 -8.52 22.64
N PRO A 126 -22.20 -9.63 22.94
CA PRO A 126 -22.88 -10.91 23.12
C PRO A 126 -23.74 -10.95 24.39
N THR A 127 -23.54 -10.01 25.32
CA THR A 127 -24.21 -10.02 26.63
C THR A 127 -25.31 -8.96 26.79
N HIS A 128 -25.49 -8.06 25.79
CA HIS A 128 -26.40 -6.92 25.93
C HIS A 128 -27.29 -6.79 24.68
N THR A 129 -28.49 -7.30 24.74
CA THR A 129 -29.40 -7.45 23.60
C THR A 129 -29.99 -6.16 23.05
N ARG A 130 -29.89 -5.04 23.77
CA ARG A 130 -30.31 -3.71 23.23
C ARG A 130 -29.17 -2.89 22.58
N HIS A 131 -27.95 -3.36 22.62
CA HIS A 131 -26.79 -2.60 22.12
C HIS A 131 -26.35 -2.97 20.70
N ASN A 132 -27.23 -3.52 19.87
CA ASN A 132 -27.02 -3.57 18.40
C ASN A 132 -27.30 -2.21 17.74
N THR A 133 -27.15 -1.13 18.48
CA THR A 133 -27.43 0.22 17.99
C THR A 133 -26.14 0.79 17.40
N VAL A 134 -26.27 1.45 16.28
CA VAL A 134 -25.19 2.26 15.70
C VAL A 134 -24.96 3.46 16.61
N TYR A 135 -23.81 3.52 17.23
CA TYR A 135 -23.42 4.67 18.04
C TYR A 135 -22.63 5.64 17.20
N GLY A 136 -23.14 6.86 17.06
CA GLY A 136 -22.38 7.96 16.47
C GLY A 136 -21.25 8.38 17.42
N LEU A 137 -20.08 8.63 16.87
CA LEU A 137 -19.04 9.36 17.59
C LEU A 137 -19.51 10.81 17.69
N THR A 138 -20.09 11.19 18.81
CA THR A 138 -20.52 12.54 19.06
C THR A 138 -19.38 13.35 19.67
N GLY A 139 -18.98 14.40 18.97
CA GLY A 139 -18.15 15.48 19.52
C GLY A 139 -16.65 15.30 19.33
N GLY A 140 -16.10 16.02 18.37
CA GLY A 140 -14.68 16.30 18.24
C GLY A 140 -13.93 15.36 17.29
N THR A 141 -12.81 15.87 16.81
CA THR A 141 -11.83 15.11 16.02
C THR A 141 -11.23 14.03 16.89
N GLN A 142 -11.30 12.79 16.43
CA GLN A 142 -10.71 11.64 17.09
C GLN A 142 -9.41 11.27 16.38
N SER A 143 -8.40 10.84 17.11
CA SER A 143 -7.12 10.46 16.54
C SER A 143 -6.72 9.03 16.93
N ILE A 144 -6.33 8.25 15.94
CA ILE A 144 -5.78 6.90 16.11
C ILE A 144 -4.31 6.97 15.69
N THR A 145 -3.41 6.76 16.65
CA THR A 145 -1.97 6.82 16.42
C THR A 145 -1.38 5.45 16.14
N GLY A 146 -0.16 5.42 15.59
CA GLY A 146 0.58 4.19 15.33
C GLY A 146 0.10 3.41 14.13
N THR A 147 -0.65 4.04 13.23
CA THR A 147 -0.96 3.52 11.89
C THR A 147 0.24 3.73 10.95
N ARG A 148 0.24 3.10 9.81
CA ARG A 148 1.34 3.22 8.85
C ARG A 148 0.86 3.38 7.42
N ILE A 149 1.67 4.08 6.63
CA ILE A 149 1.64 4.04 5.17
C ILE A 149 2.94 3.39 4.73
N SER A 150 2.85 2.22 4.08
CA SER A 150 4.00 1.50 3.54
C SER A 150 4.46 2.13 2.24
N LYS A 151 5.73 1.93 1.87
CA LYS A 151 6.26 2.40 0.59
C LYS A 151 5.60 1.70 -0.59
N ALA A 152 5.35 2.46 -1.67
CA ALA A 152 4.97 1.89 -2.96
C ALA A 152 6.18 1.24 -3.64
N GLN A 153 5.93 0.26 -4.51
CA GLN A 153 6.99 -0.42 -5.26
C GLN A 153 7.12 0.21 -6.63
N ILE A 154 8.35 0.58 -7.01
CA ILE A 154 8.68 1.03 -8.35
C ILE A 154 9.76 0.13 -8.93
N THR A 155 9.79 0.02 -10.25
CA THR A 155 10.75 -0.82 -10.96
C THR A 155 11.56 0.03 -11.94
N ALA A 156 12.88 -0.12 -11.88
CA ALA A 156 13.84 0.48 -12.80
C ALA A 156 14.18 -0.53 -13.88
N SER A 157 13.80 -0.26 -15.13
CA SER A 157 14.11 -1.09 -16.29
C SER A 157 14.31 -0.21 -17.52
N GLY A 158 14.94 -0.74 -18.57
CA GLY A 158 15.21 0.07 -19.73
C GLY A 158 15.69 -0.72 -20.94
N SER A 159 16.19 0.03 -21.92
CA SER A 159 16.80 -0.54 -23.12
C SER A 159 17.86 0.40 -23.66
N ARG A 160 18.88 -0.17 -24.28
CA ARG A 160 19.88 0.56 -25.04
C ARG A 160 20.37 -0.24 -26.23
N GLU A 161 20.99 0.46 -27.16
CA GLU A 161 21.71 -0.16 -28.25
C GLU A 161 23.05 -0.75 -27.75
N TYR A 162 23.52 -1.81 -28.36
CA TYR A 162 24.81 -2.42 -28.08
C TYR A 162 25.96 -1.41 -28.13
N ASP A 163 26.76 -1.37 -27.09
CA ASP A 163 27.90 -0.46 -26.90
C ASP A 163 29.14 -1.19 -26.33
N ALA A 164 29.13 -2.51 -26.33
CA ALA A 164 30.19 -3.39 -25.81
C ALA A 164 30.45 -3.25 -24.29
N THR A 165 29.56 -2.60 -23.53
CA THR A 165 29.71 -2.45 -22.07
C THR A 165 28.69 -3.28 -21.31
N THR A 166 29.01 -3.61 -20.06
CA THR A 166 28.08 -4.21 -19.09
C THR A 166 27.55 -3.18 -18.12
N GLU A 167 27.80 -1.90 -18.34
CA GLU A 167 27.26 -0.84 -17.50
C GLU A 167 25.75 -0.65 -17.78
N ALA A 168 24.98 -0.43 -16.75
CA ALA A 168 23.58 -0.02 -16.83
C ALA A 168 23.49 1.42 -16.29
N ALA A 169 23.61 2.40 -17.17
CA ALA A 169 23.57 3.80 -16.79
C ALA A 169 22.14 4.24 -16.48
N ALA A 170 21.98 5.16 -15.53
CA ALA A 170 20.67 5.72 -15.20
C ALA A 170 19.96 6.36 -16.41
N SER A 171 20.72 6.85 -17.41
CA SER A 171 20.18 7.41 -18.67
C SER A 171 19.43 6.40 -19.53
N ASP A 172 19.75 5.11 -19.41
CA ASP A 172 19.17 4.03 -20.19
C ASP A 172 17.96 3.39 -19.49
N ILE A 173 17.65 3.87 -18.29
CA ILE A 173 16.68 3.30 -17.38
C ILE A 173 15.53 4.26 -17.15
N THR A 174 14.34 3.71 -17.10
CA THR A 174 13.10 4.41 -16.75
C THR A 174 12.45 3.78 -15.52
N LEU A 175 11.73 4.59 -14.75
CA LEU A 175 10.97 4.13 -13.59
C LEU A 175 9.52 3.86 -14.01
N SER A 176 8.98 2.75 -13.54
CA SER A 176 7.57 2.39 -13.66
C SER A 176 6.95 2.14 -12.28
N GLY A 177 5.64 2.35 -12.15
CA GLY A 177 4.92 2.18 -10.88
C GLY A 177 4.86 3.43 -10.01
N LEU A 178 5.25 4.60 -10.52
CA LEU A 178 5.07 5.88 -9.84
C LEU A 178 3.57 6.20 -9.67
N ILE A 179 3.23 6.86 -8.59
CA ILE A 179 1.85 7.21 -8.27
C ILE A 179 1.44 8.51 -8.99
N GLY A 180 0.30 8.45 -9.68
CA GLY A 180 -0.25 9.61 -10.38
C GLY A 180 0.70 10.19 -11.42
N SER A 181 1.00 11.48 -11.32
CA SER A 181 1.94 12.21 -12.18
C SER A 181 3.27 12.52 -11.48
N GLU A 182 3.58 11.83 -10.39
CA GLU A 182 4.86 12.01 -9.71
C GLU A 182 6.03 11.56 -10.61
N ASN A 183 7.15 12.23 -10.44
CA ASN A 183 8.44 11.81 -11.00
C ASN A 183 9.50 11.76 -9.90
N LEU A 184 10.53 10.97 -10.14
CA LEU A 184 11.73 10.88 -9.31
C LEU A 184 12.94 10.99 -10.26
N THR A 185 14.04 11.51 -9.74
CA THR A 185 15.30 11.54 -10.47
C THR A 185 16.08 10.27 -10.21
N LEU A 186 16.47 9.58 -11.28
CA LEU A 186 17.35 8.42 -11.23
C LEU A 186 18.79 8.85 -11.49
N SER A 187 19.74 8.31 -10.74
CA SER A 187 21.17 8.60 -10.89
C SER A 187 22.01 7.37 -10.59
N GLY A 188 23.28 7.43 -10.94
CA GLY A 188 24.22 6.34 -10.69
C GLY A 188 24.31 5.33 -11.83
N THR A 189 25.02 4.23 -11.58
CA THR A 189 25.27 3.15 -12.53
C THR A 189 25.09 1.81 -11.85
N GLY A 190 24.49 0.88 -12.58
CA GLY A 190 24.42 -0.54 -12.28
C GLY A 190 25.23 -1.35 -13.25
N SER A 191 25.02 -2.64 -13.26
CA SER A 191 25.66 -3.58 -14.18
C SER A 191 24.73 -4.69 -14.62
N ILE A 192 25.04 -5.29 -15.76
CA ILE A 192 24.40 -6.48 -16.31
C ILE A 192 25.43 -7.58 -16.53
N ALA A 193 24.96 -8.82 -16.68
CA ALA A 193 25.86 -9.98 -16.77
C ALA A 193 26.64 -10.05 -18.09
N SER A 194 26.08 -9.55 -19.19
CA SER A 194 26.71 -9.55 -20.50
C SER A 194 26.31 -8.33 -21.30
N ALA A 195 27.18 -7.84 -22.17
CA ALA A 195 26.86 -6.83 -23.17
C ALA A 195 26.26 -7.42 -24.45
N ASN A 196 26.45 -8.72 -24.70
CA ASN A 196 26.15 -9.34 -25.99
C ASN A 196 24.66 -9.66 -26.14
N VAL A 197 24.07 -9.21 -27.23
CA VAL A 197 22.67 -9.54 -27.58
C VAL A 197 22.45 -11.06 -27.74
N PHE A 198 23.48 -11.77 -28.19
CA PHE A 198 23.43 -13.22 -28.41
C PHE A 198 23.25 -14.02 -27.09
N ASP A 199 23.76 -13.53 -25.96
CA ASP A 199 23.62 -14.18 -24.64
C ASP A 199 22.21 -14.04 -24.07
N GLY A 200 21.32 -13.34 -24.76
CA GLY A 200 19.95 -13.03 -24.42
C GLY A 200 19.73 -11.50 -24.43
N PRO A 201 18.59 -11.02 -24.94
CA PRO A 201 18.36 -9.59 -25.08
C PRO A 201 18.06 -8.89 -23.74
N ASN A 202 17.66 -9.65 -22.70
CA ASN A 202 17.20 -9.10 -21.42
C ASN A 202 18.07 -9.56 -20.27
N PHE A 203 18.73 -8.63 -19.62
CA PHE A 203 19.61 -8.91 -18.49
C PHE A 203 19.08 -8.24 -17.22
N SER A 204 19.03 -8.97 -16.12
CA SER A 204 18.72 -8.39 -14.82
C SER A 204 19.77 -7.35 -14.43
N ILE A 205 19.30 -6.19 -13.98
CA ILE A 205 20.18 -5.11 -13.54
C ILE A 205 20.63 -5.40 -12.09
N THR A 206 21.93 -5.41 -11.88
CA THR A 206 22.52 -5.30 -10.55
C THR A 206 22.63 -3.83 -10.18
N GLN A 207 22.07 -3.44 -9.05
CA GLN A 207 21.82 -2.03 -8.69
C GLN A 207 23.07 -1.14 -8.70
N GLY A 208 24.22 -1.64 -8.20
CA GLY A 208 25.42 -0.82 -8.08
C GLY A 208 25.17 0.45 -7.27
N THR A 209 25.43 1.62 -7.89
CA THR A 209 25.19 2.95 -7.29
C THR A 209 23.86 3.58 -7.73
N ILE A 210 23.02 2.85 -8.49
CA ILE A 210 21.70 3.37 -8.91
C ILE A 210 20.87 3.74 -7.68
N ALA A 211 20.41 4.98 -7.65
CA ALA A 211 19.61 5.54 -6.59
C ALA A 211 18.55 6.49 -7.13
N ILE A 212 17.48 6.63 -6.38
CA ILE A 212 16.41 7.60 -6.63
C ILE A 212 16.52 8.79 -5.69
N THR A 213 16.26 9.96 -6.20
CA THR A 213 16.14 11.20 -5.42
C THR A 213 14.81 11.88 -5.73
N ASP A 214 14.42 12.82 -4.87
CA ASP A 214 13.16 13.54 -4.99
C ASP A 214 13.06 14.29 -6.33
N GLY A 215 11.86 14.25 -6.90
CA GLY A 215 11.43 15.06 -8.01
C GLY A 215 10.16 15.80 -7.63
N THR A 216 9.04 15.58 -8.34
CA THR A 216 7.72 16.02 -7.88
C THR A 216 7.17 15.11 -6.79
N GLY A 217 7.60 13.84 -6.77
CA GLY A 217 7.36 12.89 -5.69
C GLY A 217 8.55 12.83 -4.71
N LEU A 218 8.33 12.23 -3.54
CA LEU A 218 9.36 11.99 -2.53
C LEU A 218 9.90 10.57 -2.66
N ALA A 219 11.21 10.41 -2.87
CA ALA A 219 11.88 9.11 -2.96
C ALA A 219 11.65 8.23 -1.71
N SER A 220 11.46 8.87 -0.56
CA SER A 220 11.15 8.18 0.70
C SER A 220 9.85 7.38 0.66
N ASN A 221 8.92 7.71 -0.23
CA ASN A 221 7.63 7.02 -0.40
C ASN A 221 7.72 5.72 -1.21
N TYR A 222 8.88 5.43 -1.78
CA TYR A 222 9.07 4.34 -2.71
C TYR A 222 10.16 3.36 -2.29
N ASN A 223 9.99 2.09 -2.69
CA ASN A 223 11.02 1.08 -2.73
C ASN A 223 11.42 0.86 -4.19
N LEU A 224 12.71 1.00 -4.47
CA LEU A 224 13.25 0.77 -5.80
C LEU A 224 13.60 -0.70 -5.99
N ASN A 225 13.00 -1.32 -7.00
CA ASN A 225 13.35 -2.67 -7.47
C ASN A 225 14.09 -2.56 -8.80
N MET A 226 15.12 -3.38 -8.97
CA MET A 226 15.80 -3.51 -10.24
C MET A 226 15.05 -4.50 -11.13
N GLY A 227 14.75 -4.06 -12.33
CA GLY A 227 14.19 -4.87 -13.41
C GLY A 227 15.29 -5.30 -14.39
N ASN A 228 14.96 -5.27 -15.68
CA ASN A 228 15.87 -5.71 -16.74
C ASN A 228 16.29 -4.53 -17.63
N LEU A 229 17.52 -4.63 -18.16
CA LEU A 229 18.00 -3.84 -19.30
C LEU A 229 17.97 -4.71 -20.55
N THR A 230 17.29 -4.24 -21.58
CA THR A 230 17.27 -4.88 -22.90
C THR A 230 18.36 -4.31 -23.78
N ILE A 231 19.24 -5.16 -24.32
CA ILE A 231 20.25 -4.75 -25.29
C ILE A 231 19.72 -5.04 -26.68
N THR A 232 19.68 -4.02 -27.53
CA THR A 232 19.30 -4.15 -28.94
C THR A 232 20.56 -4.16 -29.84
N ALA A 233 20.47 -4.90 -30.93
CA ALA A 233 21.59 -4.97 -31.88
C ALA A 233 21.88 -3.58 -32.46
N LYS A 234 23.17 -3.27 -32.53
CA LYS A 234 23.62 -2.06 -33.24
C LYS A 234 23.66 -2.33 -34.73
N PRO A 235 23.04 -1.47 -35.58
CA PRO A 235 23.15 -1.60 -37.02
C PRO A 235 24.57 -1.29 -37.48
N VAL A 236 25.00 -2.03 -38.47
CA VAL A 236 26.28 -1.78 -39.15
C VAL A 236 26.02 -1.43 -40.62
N ASP A 237 26.82 -0.53 -41.17
CA ASP A 237 26.72 -0.09 -42.55
C ASP A 237 27.85 -0.70 -43.35
N VAL A 238 27.54 -1.15 -44.57
CA VAL A 238 28.55 -1.60 -45.54
C VAL A 238 28.59 -0.61 -46.68
N SER A 239 29.77 -0.08 -46.98
CA SER A 239 29.98 0.88 -48.05
C SER A 239 31.28 0.62 -48.77
N GLY A 240 31.35 1.01 -50.05
CA GLY A 240 32.55 0.88 -50.87
C GLY A 240 32.48 1.69 -52.14
N SER A 241 33.61 1.82 -52.80
CA SER A 241 33.69 2.48 -54.11
C SER A 241 34.71 1.80 -55.00
N ARG A 242 34.46 1.80 -56.29
CA ARG A 242 35.39 1.29 -57.30
C ARG A 242 35.32 2.13 -58.53
N SER A 243 36.38 2.03 -59.34
CA SER A 243 36.38 2.60 -60.70
C SER A 243 35.52 1.73 -61.61
N TYR A 244 34.96 2.34 -62.68
CA TYR A 244 34.18 1.61 -63.66
C TYR A 244 35.04 0.59 -64.38
N ASP A 245 34.63 -0.66 -64.46
CA ASP A 245 35.29 -1.81 -65.03
C ASP A 245 34.39 -2.68 -65.91
N ALA A 246 33.16 -2.16 -66.23
CA ALA A 246 32.14 -2.82 -67.02
C ALA A 246 31.52 -4.09 -66.32
N THR A 247 31.74 -4.28 -65.01
CA THR A 247 31.10 -5.36 -64.25
C THR A 247 30.09 -4.81 -63.25
N THR A 248 29.26 -5.68 -62.64
CA THR A 248 28.34 -5.36 -61.57
C THR A 248 28.82 -5.89 -60.19
N ASP A 249 29.95 -6.55 -60.16
CA ASP A 249 30.43 -7.25 -58.97
C ASP A 249 30.99 -6.28 -57.93
N ALA A 250 30.67 -6.50 -56.66
CA ALA A 250 31.20 -5.78 -55.52
C ALA A 250 32.04 -6.73 -54.67
N ASP A 251 33.32 -6.84 -54.98
CA ASP A 251 34.28 -7.66 -54.24
C ASP A 251 34.40 -7.17 -52.80
N SER A 252 34.49 -8.10 -51.82
CA SER A 252 34.61 -7.76 -50.41
C SER A 252 35.80 -6.88 -50.08
N SER A 253 36.86 -6.92 -50.90
CA SER A 253 38.08 -6.08 -50.73
C SER A 253 37.87 -4.61 -50.94
N ILE A 254 36.82 -4.20 -51.66
CA ILE A 254 36.47 -2.78 -51.89
C ILE A 254 35.46 -2.27 -50.89
N LEU A 255 34.94 -3.14 -50.02
CA LEU A 255 33.91 -2.81 -49.05
C LEU A 255 34.53 -2.57 -47.66
N SER A 256 33.93 -1.65 -46.94
CA SER A 256 34.25 -1.36 -45.54
C SER A 256 32.99 -1.45 -44.69
N ILE A 257 33.16 -1.89 -43.46
CA ILE A 257 32.11 -1.94 -42.48
C ILE A 257 32.23 -0.73 -41.56
N GLY A 258 31.16 0.06 -41.48
CA GLY A 258 31.02 1.17 -40.53
C GLY A 258 30.07 0.82 -39.38
N GLY A 259 30.05 1.68 -38.36
CA GLY A 259 29.13 1.52 -37.21
C GLY A 259 29.60 0.55 -36.12
N LEU A 260 30.83 0.02 -36.21
CA LEU A 260 31.39 -0.87 -35.18
C LEU A 260 31.69 -0.12 -33.88
N VAL A 261 31.67 -0.82 -32.78
CA VAL A 261 31.92 -0.27 -31.43
C VAL A 261 33.42 -0.44 -31.10
N GLY A 262 34.08 0.65 -30.72
CA GLY A 262 35.46 0.61 -30.25
C GLY A 262 36.43 0.04 -31.31
N PHE A 263 37.15 -1.03 -30.93
CA PHE A 263 38.13 -1.70 -31.80
C PHE A 263 37.61 -3.04 -32.38
N GLU A 264 36.30 -3.25 -32.38
CA GLU A 264 35.70 -4.46 -32.95
C GLU A 264 35.98 -4.55 -34.48
N THR A 265 36.13 -5.76 -34.94
CA THR A 265 36.32 -6.04 -36.36
C THR A 265 35.34 -7.12 -36.82
N LEU A 266 34.69 -6.87 -37.94
CA LEU A 266 33.89 -7.84 -38.68
C LEU A 266 34.53 -8.11 -40.03
N LYS A 267 34.40 -9.33 -40.51
CA LYS A 267 34.84 -9.70 -41.86
C LYS A 267 33.61 -9.93 -42.72
N LEU A 268 33.64 -9.38 -43.91
CA LEU A 268 32.72 -9.76 -44.96
C LEU A 268 33.21 -11.07 -45.54
N SER A 269 32.35 -12.04 -45.69
CA SER A 269 32.61 -13.29 -46.40
C SER A 269 31.78 -13.29 -47.67
N ASP A 270 32.43 -13.59 -48.80
CA ASP A 270 31.74 -13.85 -50.05
C ASP A 270 30.95 -15.15 -49.86
N GLN A 271 29.64 -15.06 -49.73
CA GLN A 271 28.76 -16.22 -49.87
C GLN A 271 28.27 -16.26 -51.30
N GLU A 272 28.65 -17.30 -52.03
CA GLU A 272 27.98 -17.60 -53.29
C GLU A 272 26.49 -17.85 -52.99
N LEU A 273 25.60 -17.10 -53.64
CA LEU A 273 24.15 -17.27 -53.58
C LEU A 273 23.74 -18.51 -54.40
#